data_e67bb8a44b25057e87b33ffb4983f938
#
_entry.id   e67bb8a44b25057e87b33ffb4983f938
#
_cell.length_a   1.000
_cell.length_b   1.000
_cell.length_c   1.000
_cell.angle_alpha   90.00
_cell.angle_beta   90.00
_cell.angle_gamma   90.00
#
_symmetry.space_group_name_H-M   'P 1'
#
loop_
_entity.id
_entity.type
_entity.pdbx_description
1 polymer ?
#
loop_
_entity_poly.entity_id
_entity_poly.type
_entity_poly.pdbx_seq_one_letter_code
_entity_poly.pdbx_strand_id
1 'polypeptide(L)'
;PYAEYLSEKVWKPLGMEQSASISLDSKKHRIAKSYGGLTTNVRDLAKIGRLYLNKGNWNGVQIIDTAFVERSHTKKYIGSNNGTYSYNWYWGTTDHRYFKDKESLRQYYKAFPSMKIATTMRSNKTGDYAAIFHRGGFWAEGLYGQVLYVNTEKNYIAVFLGADRIEDYCYVFDRLYEIV
;
A
#
# COMPACT_ATOMS: atom_id res chain seq x y z
N PRO A 1 17.98 -5.57 20.69
CA PRO A 1 16.51 -5.43 20.71
C PRO A 1 15.97 -5.00 19.35
N TYR A 2 14.68 -5.28 19.06
CA TYR A 2 14.08 -4.97 17.75
C TYR A 2 14.10 -3.47 17.41
N ALA A 3 13.82 -2.63 18.39
CA ALA A 3 13.83 -1.17 18.20
C ALA A 3 15.22 -0.63 17.81
N GLU A 4 16.28 -1.14 18.42
CA GLU A 4 17.66 -0.78 18.06
C GLU A 4 17.99 -1.23 16.64
N TYR A 5 17.64 -2.47 16.29
CA TYR A 5 17.83 -2.99 14.95
C TYR A 5 17.11 -2.12 13.89
N LEU A 6 15.84 -1.77 14.15
CA LEU A 6 15.07 -0.89 13.26
C LEU A 6 15.72 0.50 13.17
N SER A 7 16.21 1.03 14.27
CA SER A 7 16.93 2.31 14.31
C SER A 7 18.18 2.27 13.43
N GLU A 8 19.03 1.27 13.60
CA GLU A 8 20.32 1.16 12.89
C GLU A 8 20.16 0.81 11.41
N LYS A 9 19.19 -0.04 11.08
CA LYS A 9 19.06 -0.57 9.72
C LYS A 9 18.09 0.20 8.82
N VAL A 10 17.17 0.98 9.42
CA VAL A 10 16.15 1.70 8.67
C VAL A 10 16.13 3.18 9.02
N TRP A 11 15.92 3.53 10.31
CA TRP A 11 15.66 4.92 10.72
C TRP A 11 16.82 5.86 10.40
N LYS A 12 18.01 5.52 10.86
CA LYS A 12 19.22 6.32 10.62
C LYS A 12 19.62 6.36 9.13
N PRO A 13 19.73 5.21 8.44
CA PRO A 13 20.12 5.23 7.02
C PRO A 13 19.18 6.02 6.11
N LEU A 14 17.87 6.01 6.38
CA LEU A 14 16.89 6.77 5.62
C LEU A 14 16.79 8.24 6.05
N GLY A 15 17.53 8.66 7.08
CA GLY A 15 17.48 10.02 7.61
C GLY A 15 16.08 10.41 8.08
N MET A 16 15.44 9.54 8.89
CA MET A 16 14.11 9.83 9.45
C MET A 16 14.15 11.09 10.32
N GLU A 17 13.13 11.93 10.18
CA GLU A 17 13.11 13.27 10.79
C GLU A 17 12.68 13.24 12.25
N GLN A 18 11.84 12.26 12.60
CA GLN A 18 11.27 12.14 13.94
C GLN A 18 11.53 10.76 14.53
N SER A 19 11.57 10.72 15.86
CA SER A 19 11.54 9.45 16.58
C SER A 19 10.21 8.75 16.35
N ALA A 20 10.28 7.42 16.19
CA ALA A 20 9.09 6.58 16.15
C ALA A 20 8.95 5.81 17.47
N SER A 21 7.74 5.36 17.76
CA SER A 21 7.48 4.42 18.84
C SER A 21 6.90 3.12 18.30
N ILE A 22 7.16 2.03 19.01
CA ILE A 22 6.58 0.74 18.67
C ILE A 22 5.88 0.15 19.89
N SER A 23 4.67 -0.36 19.68
CA SER A 23 3.90 -0.95 20.76
C SER A 23 4.50 -2.29 21.22
N LEU A 24 4.34 -2.56 22.50
CA LEU A 24 4.79 -3.80 23.12
C LEU A 24 3.63 -4.78 23.26
N ASP A 25 3.94 -6.07 23.32
CA ASP A 25 2.96 -7.14 23.56
C ASP A 25 2.26 -6.99 24.91
N SER A 26 3.04 -6.71 25.96
CA SER A 26 2.57 -6.61 27.32
C SER A 26 3.50 -5.76 28.18
N LYS A 27 2.98 -5.29 29.31
CA LYS A 27 3.82 -4.64 30.34
C LYS A 27 4.82 -5.60 30.98
N LYS A 28 4.50 -6.89 31.01
CA LYS A 28 5.31 -7.94 31.65
C LYS A 28 6.51 -8.35 30.78
N HIS A 29 6.27 -8.72 29.52
CA HIS A 29 7.31 -9.29 28.66
C HIS A 29 8.04 -8.21 27.84
N ARG A 30 7.35 -7.10 27.51
CA ARG A 30 7.91 -5.94 26.80
C ARG A 30 8.54 -6.28 25.45
N ILE A 31 7.94 -7.24 24.74
CA ILE A 31 8.38 -7.64 23.41
C ILE A 31 7.76 -6.68 22.38
N ALA A 32 8.59 -6.04 21.57
CA ALA A 32 8.11 -5.17 20.50
C ALA A 32 7.33 -5.95 19.44
N LYS A 33 6.18 -5.43 19.03
CA LYS A 33 5.36 -6.03 17.98
C LYS A 33 5.99 -5.75 16.62
N SER A 34 6.53 -6.76 15.96
CA SER A 34 7.14 -6.62 14.62
C SER A 34 6.14 -6.55 13.47
N TYR A 35 4.88 -6.90 13.73
CA TYR A 35 3.82 -6.98 12.73
C TYR A 35 2.91 -5.75 12.70
N GLY A 36 3.08 -4.80 13.63
CA GLY A 36 2.24 -3.60 13.71
C GLY A 36 2.51 -2.77 14.95
N GLY A 37 1.77 -1.66 15.09
CA GLY A 37 1.91 -0.77 16.24
C GLY A 37 3.11 0.16 16.18
N LEU A 38 3.68 0.38 15.00
CA LEU A 38 4.61 1.46 14.73
C LEU A 38 3.84 2.77 14.64
N THR A 39 4.23 3.77 15.42
CA THR A 39 3.73 5.13 15.35
C THR A 39 4.82 6.02 14.78
N THR A 40 4.53 6.67 13.67
CA THR A 40 5.43 7.57 12.98
C THR A 40 4.65 8.69 12.29
N ASN A 41 5.30 9.58 11.57
CA ASN A 41 4.68 10.64 10.80
C ASN A 41 4.62 10.29 9.30
N VAL A 42 3.83 11.06 8.54
CA VAL A 42 3.61 10.90 7.09
C VAL A 42 4.91 10.98 6.30
N ARG A 43 5.80 11.93 6.62
CA ARG A 43 7.05 12.14 5.87
C ARG A 43 8.02 10.99 6.03
N ASP A 44 8.17 10.49 7.25
CA ASP A 44 9.05 9.35 7.52
C ASP A 44 8.51 8.06 6.92
N LEU A 45 7.19 7.84 6.97
CA LEU A 45 6.58 6.70 6.31
C LEU A 45 6.73 6.80 4.78
N ALA A 46 6.66 7.99 4.20
CA ALA A 46 6.91 8.22 2.78
C ALA A 46 8.34 7.84 2.35
N LYS A 47 9.34 7.98 3.23
CA LYS A 47 10.72 7.54 2.94
C LYS A 47 10.81 6.02 2.75
N ILE A 48 10.01 5.25 3.49
CA ILE A 48 9.90 3.81 3.27
C ILE A 48 9.29 3.53 1.89
N GLY A 49 8.23 4.24 1.52
CA GLY A 49 7.66 4.15 0.17
C GLY A 49 8.67 4.47 -0.93
N ARG A 50 9.44 5.56 -0.76
CA ARG A 50 10.51 5.94 -1.70
C ARG A 50 11.62 4.87 -1.79
N LEU A 51 11.99 4.26 -0.68
CA LEU A 51 12.96 3.16 -0.67
C LEU A 51 12.47 1.99 -1.52
N TYR A 52 11.19 1.61 -1.40
CA TYR A 52 10.59 0.56 -2.21
C TYR A 52 10.44 0.97 -3.69
N LEU A 53 10.03 2.21 -3.97
CA LEU A 53 9.95 2.77 -5.32
C LEU A 53 11.30 2.69 -6.05
N ASN A 54 12.39 2.95 -5.32
CA ASN A 54 13.77 2.89 -5.80
C ASN A 54 14.41 1.49 -5.64
N LYS A 55 13.62 0.44 -5.55
CA LYS A 55 14.08 -0.96 -5.45
C LYS A 55 15.10 -1.20 -4.34
N GLY A 56 14.89 -0.55 -3.19
CA GLY A 56 15.74 -0.69 -2.01
C GLY A 56 16.97 0.21 -1.98
N ASN A 57 17.15 1.07 -3.00
CA ASN A 57 18.24 2.04 -3.04
C ASN A 57 17.82 3.37 -2.40
N TRP A 58 18.71 3.91 -1.57
CA TRP A 58 18.54 5.21 -0.94
C TRP A 58 19.76 6.09 -1.17
N ASN A 59 19.61 7.09 -2.03
CA ASN A 59 20.67 8.06 -2.35
C ASN A 59 22.00 7.40 -2.77
N GLY A 60 21.94 6.33 -3.58
CA GLY A 60 23.10 5.59 -4.07
C GLY A 60 23.54 4.41 -3.19
N VAL A 61 22.97 4.26 -2.00
CA VAL A 61 23.26 3.14 -1.07
C VAL A 61 22.14 2.11 -1.11
N GLN A 62 22.48 0.84 -1.35
CA GLN A 62 21.51 -0.26 -1.30
C GLN A 62 21.22 -0.63 0.15
N ILE A 63 20.04 -0.26 0.65
CA ILE A 63 19.58 -0.51 2.04
C ILE A 63 18.86 -1.86 2.13
N ILE A 64 18.02 -2.17 1.15
CA ILE A 64 17.32 -3.45 1.03
C ILE A 64 17.70 -4.08 -0.31
N ASP A 65 17.96 -5.38 -0.29
CA ASP A 65 18.26 -6.14 -1.51
C ASP A 65 17.12 -6.00 -2.54
N THR A 66 17.50 -5.69 -3.79
CA THR A 66 16.54 -5.48 -4.89
C THR A 66 15.65 -6.69 -5.12
N ALA A 67 16.22 -7.89 -5.08
CA ALA A 67 15.44 -9.10 -5.30
C ALA A 67 14.46 -9.36 -4.15
N PHE A 68 14.78 -8.93 -2.92
CA PHE A 68 13.82 -8.96 -1.82
C PHE A 68 12.68 -7.96 -2.03
N VAL A 69 12.98 -6.72 -2.42
CA VAL A 69 11.95 -5.72 -2.72
C VAL A 69 10.99 -6.26 -3.79
N GLU A 70 11.51 -6.73 -4.92
CA GLU A 70 10.70 -7.27 -6.01
C GLU A 70 9.86 -8.47 -5.57
N ARG A 71 10.43 -9.40 -4.79
CA ARG A 71 9.73 -10.55 -4.25
C ARG A 71 8.60 -10.18 -3.30
N SER A 72 8.80 -9.14 -2.49
CA SER A 72 7.89 -8.79 -1.39
C SER A 72 6.51 -8.32 -1.87
N HIS A 73 6.41 -7.83 -3.08
CA HIS A 73 5.15 -7.33 -3.65
C HIS A 73 4.74 -8.01 -4.96
N THR A 74 5.23 -9.24 -5.22
CA THR A 74 4.88 -9.99 -6.43
C THR A 74 4.18 -11.31 -6.10
N LYS A 75 3.31 -11.75 -7.02
CA LYS A 75 2.46 -12.94 -6.90
C LYS A 75 3.20 -14.27 -6.64
N LYS A 76 4.47 -14.34 -6.99
CA LYS A 76 5.20 -15.62 -7.11
C LYS A 76 5.44 -16.36 -5.78
N TYR A 77 5.30 -15.70 -4.64
CA TYR A 77 5.77 -16.22 -3.34
C TYR A 77 4.69 -16.36 -2.27
N ILE A 78 3.45 -16.61 -2.66
CA ILE A 78 2.33 -16.51 -1.73
C ILE A 78 1.83 -17.85 -1.24
N GLY A 79 1.72 -17.94 0.08
CA GLY A 79 0.94 -18.92 0.80
C GLY A 79 -0.46 -18.45 1.22
N SER A 80 -0.97 -17.32 0.77
CA SER A 80 -2.33 -16.88 1.12
C SER A 80 -3.36 -17.31 0.07
N ASN A 81 -4.54 -17.72 0.54
CA ASN A 81 -5.62 -18.29 -0.29
C ASN A 81 -6.15 -17.34 -1.39
N ASN A 82 -5.88 -16.03 -1.34
CA ASN A 82 -6.38 -15.04 -2.29
C ASN A 82 -5.30 -14.38 -3.16
N GLY A 83 -4.04 -14.72 -2.95
CA GLY A 83 -2.96 -14.33 -3.86
C GLY A 83 -2.67 -12.83 -3.99
N THR A 84 -3.13 -11.98 -3.07
CA THR A 84 -2.99 -10.51 -3.17
C THR A 84 -2.25 -9.87 -2.00
N TYR A 85 -1.78 -10.65 -1.02
CA TYR A 85 -1.09 -10.14 0.16
C TYR A 85 0.14 -10.97 0.48
N SER A 86 1.28 -10.33 0.66
CA SER A 86 2.57 -10.97 0.96
C SER A 86 3.52 -9.98 1.61
N TYR A 87 4.33 -10.42 2.59
CA TYR A 87 5.33 -9.60 3.27
C TYR A 87 4.80 -8.24 3.77
N ASN A 88 3.56 -8.19 4.26
CA ASN A 88 2.83 -6.98 4.68
C ASN A 88 2.47 -6.01 3.54
N TRP A 89 2.57 -6.42 2.29
CA TRP A 89 2.10 -5.66 1.14
C TRP A 89 0.88 -6.31 0.50
N TYR A 90 -0.13 -5.52 0.21
CA TYR A 90 -1.13 -5.82 -0.80
C TYR A 90 -0.54 -5.48 -2.16
N TRP A 91 -0.73 -6.35 -3.12
CA TRP A 91 -0.27 -6.13 -4.47
C TRP A 91 -1.32 -6.62 -5.46
N GLY A 92 -1.28 -6.05 -6.60
CA GLY A 92 -2.20 -6.34 -7.68
C GLY A 92 -2.39 -5.09 -8.51
N THR A 93 -2.30 -5.28 -9.80
CA THR A 93 -2.61 -4.22 -10.74
C THR A 93 -4.12 -4.08 -10.93
N THR A 94 -4.91 -4.96 -10.29
CA THR A 94 -6.36 -4.99 -10.46
C THR A 94 -7.10 -4.71 -9.17
N ASP A 95 -8.09 -3.87 -9.25
CA ASP A 95 -9.07 -3.61 -8.21
C ASP A 95 -10.47 -3.93 -8.68
N HIS A 96 -11.34 -4.32 -7.76
CA HIS A 96 -12.75 -4.61 -8.03
C HIS A 96 -13.60 -3.52 -7.43
N ARG A 97 -14.43 -2.89 -8.28
CA ARG A 97 -15.43 -1.94 -7.83
C ARG A 97 -16.82 -2.40 -8.20
N TYR A 98 -17.73 -2.18 -7.29
CA TYR A 98 -19.13 -2.55 -7.43
C TYR A 98 -19.98 -1.29 -7.60
N PHE A 99 -20.87 -1.32 -8.59
CA PHE A 99 -21.77 -0.23 -8.94
C PHE A 99 -23.20 -0.75 -8.94
N LYS A 100 -24.10 -0.02 -8.32
CA LYS A 100 -25.52 -0.40 -8.21
C LYS A 100 -26.24 -0.53 -9.57
N ASP A 101 -25.77 0.20 -10.57
CA ASP A 101 -26.35 0.23 -11.90
C ASP A 101 -25.29 0.54 -12.98
N LYS A 102 -25.69 0.32 -14.24
CA LYS A 102 -24.84 0.53 -15.40
C LYS A 102 -24.49 2.01 -15.63
N GLU A 103 -25.35 2.91 -15.21
CA GLU A 103 -25.13 4.36 -15.38
C GLU A 103 -24.04 4.85 -14.42
N SER A 104 -24.07 4.44 -13.15
CA SER A 104 -23.02 4.73 -12.18
C SER A 104 -21.64 4.21 -12.66
N LEU A 105 -21.61 3.03 -13.28
CA LEU A 105 -20.40 2.49 -13.89
C LEU A 105 -19.90 3.36 -15.07
N ARG A 106 -20.78 3.81 -15.95
CA ARG A 106 -20.43 4.70 -17.08
C ARG A 106 -19.91 6.04 -16.60
N GLN A 107 -20.53 6.63 -15.57
CA GLN A 107 -20.08 7.89 -14.96
C GLN A 107 -18.68 7.74 -14.37
N TYR A 108 -18.41 6.62 -13.73
CA TYR A 108 -17.08 6.32 -13.19
C TYR A 108 -16.03 6.24 -14.32
N TYR A 109 -16.31 5.55 -15.40
CA TYR A 109 -15.40 5.49 -16.57
C TYR A 109 -15.15 6.86 -17.20
N LYS A 110 -16.17 7.71 -17.24
CA LYS A 110 -16.01 9.08 -17.71
C LYS A 110 -15.12 9.92 -16.81
N ALA A 111 -15.18 9.69 -15.52
CA ALA A 111 -14.37 10.40 -14.52
C ALA A 111 -12.91 9.92 -14.46
N PHE A 112 -12.65 8.67 -14.90
CA PHE A 112 -11.34 8.02 -14.83
C PHE A 112 -10.95 7.37 -16.17
N PRO A 113 -10.73 8.18 -17.23
CA PRO A 113 -10.49 7.65 -18.58
C PRO A 113 -9.16 6.90 -18.74
N SER A 114 -8.15 7.22 -17.93
CA SER A 114 -6.84 6.55 -17.98
C SER A 114 -6.86 5.16 -17.33
N MET A 115 -7.88 4.84 -16.55
CA MET A 115 -8.01 3.52 -15.93
C MET A 115 -8.27 2.45 -16.98
N LYS A 116 -7.34 1.50 -17.10
CA LYS A 116 -7.50 0.37 -18.02
C LYS A 116 -8.50 -0.62 -17.44
N ILE A 117 -9.62 -0.77 -18.11
CA ILE A 117 -10.65 -1.72 -17.73
C ILE A 117 -10.24 -3.10 -18.20
N ALA A 118 -10.05 -4.04 -17.24
CA ALA A 118 -9.75 -5.42 -17.57
C ALA A 118 -11.02 -6.18 -17.97
N THR A 119 -12.09 -5.99 -17.20
CA THR A 119 -13.38 -6.67 -17.44
C THR A 119 -14.51 -5.96 -16.70
N THR A 120 -15.71 -6.06 -17.26
CA THR A 120 -16.97 -5.66 -16.61
C THR A 120 -17.87 -6.87 -16.51
N MET A 121 -18.39 -7.16 -15.34
CA MET A 121 -19.30 -8.27 -15.13
C MET A 121 -20.48 -7.86 -14.24
N ARG A 122 -21.57 -8.60 -14.36
CA ARG A 122 -22.71 -8.46 -13.45
C ARG A 122 -22.52 -9.37 -12.24
N SER A 123 -22.72 -8.85 -11.04
CA SER A 123 -22.74 -9.66 -9.83
C SER A 123 -23.97 -10.55 -9.81
N ASN A 124 -23.78 -11.86 -9.61
CA ASN A 124 -24.87 -12.82 -9.57
C ASN A 124 -25.69 -12.77 -8.26
N LYS A 125 -25.16 -12.16 -7.19
CA LYS A 125 -25.80 -12.14 -5.87
C LYS A 125 -26.64 -10.89 -5.60
N THR A 126 -26.17 -9.74 -6.03
CA THR A 126 -26.80 -8.46 -5.71
C THR A 126 -27.39 -7.77 -6.93
N GLY A 127 -27.08 -8.23 -8.14
CA GLY A 127 -27.45 -7.57 -9.39
C GLY A 127 -26.59 -6.35 -9.72
N ASP A 128 -25.58 -6.05 -8.90
CA ASP A 128 -24.69 -4.92 -9.11
C ASP A 128 -23.70 -5.18 -10.25
N TYR A 129 -23.20 -4.12 -10.84
CA TYR A 129 -22.14 -4.20 -11.85
C TYR A 129 -20.79 -4.16 -11.14
N ALA A 130 -19.93 -5.10 -11.50
CA ALA A 130 -18.53 -5.08 -11.07
C ALA A 130 -17.64 -4.70 -12.24
N ALA A 131 -16.66 -3.85 -11.98
CA ALA A 131 -15.61 -3.54 -12.92
C ALA A 131 -14.25 -3.89 -12.30
N ILE A 132 -13.36 -4.36 -13.14
CA ILE A 132 -11.97 -4.66 -12.77
C ILE A 132 -11.10 -3.62 -13.43
N PHE A 133 -10.32 -2.91 -12.63
CA PHE A 133 -9.42 -1.86 -13.08
C PHE A 133 -7.97 -2.26 -12.88
N HIS A 134 -7.10 -1.77 -13.75
CA HIS A 134 -5.66 -1.83 -13.57
C HIS A 134 -5.15 -0.45 -13.16
N ARG A 135 -4.56 -0.34 -11.99
CA ARG A 135 -3.97 0.92 -11.54
C ARG A 135 -2.50 0.84 -11.15
N GLY A 136 -1.90 -0.33 -11.29
CA GLY A 136 -0.49 -0.54 -10.92
C GLY A 136 -0.21 -0.40 -9.42
N GLY A 137 1.04 -0.67 -9.04
CA GLY A 137 1.50 -0.44 -7.70
C GLY A 137 1.13 -1.52 -6.67
N PHE A 138 1.52 -1.24 -5.43
CA PHE A 138 1.26 -2.06 -4.26
C PHE A 138 1.11 -1.16 -3.02
N TRP A 139 0.50 -1.66 -1.95
CA TRP A 139 0.26 -0.85 -0.76
C TRP A 139 0.27 -1.67 0.52
N ALA A 140 0.65 -1.02 1.61
CA ALA A 140 0.44 -1.51 2.96
C ALA A 140 -0.76 -0.81 3.56
N GLU A 141 -1.61 -1.57 4.26
CA GLU A 141 -2.82 -1.07 4.91
C GLU A 141 -2.81 -1.46 6.38
N GLY A 142 -3.04 -0.49 7.24
CA GLY A 142 -3.17 -0.67 8.67
C GLY A 142 -4.55 -0.31 9.21
N LEU A 143 -4.78 -0.63 10.47
CA LEU A 143 -6.02 -0.29 11.17
C LEU A 143 -6.29 1.23 11.10
N TYR A 144 -7.56 1.59 11.01
CA TYR A 144 -8.04 2.98 10.96
C TYR A 144 -7.60 3.77 9.72
N GLY A 145 -7.35 3.08 8.60
CA GLY A 145 -7.05 3.75 7.33
C GLY A 145 -5.60 4.25 7.21
N GLN A 146 -4.65 3.62 7.90
CA GLN A 146 -3.24 3.86 7.65
C GLN A 146 -2.86 3.24 6.32
N VAL A 147 -2.38 4.02 5.36
CA VAL A 147 -2.04 3.50 4.04
C VAL A 147 -0.71 4.08 3.57
N LEU A 148 0.16 3.20 3.06
CA LEU A 148 1.33 3.54 2.27
C LEU A 148 1.16 2.88 0.89
N TYR A 149 0.99 3.67 -0.14
CA TYR A 149 0.85 3.22 -1.53
C TYR A 149 2.08 3.59 -2.35
N VAL A 150 2.58 2.65 -3.14
CA VAL A 150 3.72 2.83 -4.03
C VAL A 150 3.29 2.46 -5.45
N ASN A 151 3.33 3.41 -6.37
CA ASN A 151 3.04 3.18 -7.78
C ASN A 151 4.33 3.28 -8.60
N THR A 152 4.81 2.14 -9.07
CA THR A 152 6.05 2.04 -9.85
C THR A 152 5.85 2.37 -11.32
N GLU A 153 4.62 2.28 -11.84
CA GLU A 153 4.32 2.62 -13.24
C GLU A 153 4.29 4.15 -13.44
N LYS A 154 3.70 4.85 -12.50
CA LYS A 154 3.54 6.31 -12.52
C LYS A 154 4.58 7.04 -11.66
N ASN A 155 5.48 6.31 -11.02
CA ASN A 155 6.59 6.82 -10.21
C ASN A 155 6.15 7.78 -9.09
N TYR A 156 5.17 7.40 -8.30
CA TYR A 156 4.74 8.17 -7.12
C TYR A 156 4.45 7.28 -5.90
N ILE A 157 4.41 7.93 -4.76
CA ILE A 157 3.97 7.35 -3.49
C ILE A 157 2.85 8.20 -2.91
N ALA A 158 1.94 7.55 -2.17
CA ALA A 158 0.93 8.25 -1.38
C ALA A 158 0.88 7.66 0.03
N VAL A 159 0.75 8.54 1.03
CA VAL A 159 0.68 8.15 2.44
C VAL A 159 -0.53 8.79 3.08
N PHE A 160 -1.32 7.98 3.76
CA PHE A 160 -2.43 8.41 4.59
C PHE A 160 -2.22 7.90 6.00
N LEU A 161 -2.26 8.80 6.98
CA LEU A 161 -2.30 8.46 8.39
C LEU A 161 -3.52 9.15 8.99
N GLY A 162 -4.42 8.37 9.59
CA GLY A 162 -5.68 8.88 10.12
C GLY A 162 -6.13 8.14 11.37
N ALA A 163 -7.15 8.66 12.03
CA ALA A 163 -7.80 8.04 13.18
C ALA A 163 -9.06 7.26 12.80
N ASP A 164 -9.61 7.50 11.62
CA ASP A 164 -10.80 6.84 11.09
C ASP A 164 -10.54 6.20 9.73
N ARG A 165 -11.36 5.21 9.38
CA ARG A 165 -11.32 4.63 8.03
C ARG A 165 -11.65 5.71 7.01
N ILE A 166 -10.75 5.93 6.08
CA ILE A 166 -11.10 6.58 4.83
C ILE A 166 -11.95 5.57 4.07
N GLU A 167 -13.25 5.80 3.98
CA GLU A 167 -14.20 4.87 3.37
C GLU A 167 -13.87 4.55 1.90
N ASP A 168 -13.11 5.43 1.23
CA ASP A 168 -12.72 5.20 -0.16
C ASP A 168 -11.32 5.75 -0.51
N TYR A 169 -10.27 5.24 0.15
CA TYR A 169 -8.88 5.55 -0.26
C TYR A 169 -8.58 5.08 -1.69
N CYS A 170 -9.29 4.07 -2.17
CA CYS A 170 -9.20 3.60 -3.55
C CYS A 170 -9.61 4.68 -4.56
N TYR A 171 -10.63 5.48 -4.24
CA TYR A 171 -11.01 6.63 -5.07
C TYR A 171 -9.87 7.67 -5.15
N VAL A 172 -9.18 7.90 -4.05
CA VAL A 172 -8.03 8.82 -4.02
C VAL A 172 -6.89 8.28 -4.88
N PHE A 173 -6.61 6.97 -4.84
CA PHE A 173 -5.60 6.36 -5.72
C PHE A 173 -5.98 6.46 -7.20
N ASP A 174 -7.26 6.28 -7.53
CA ASP A 174 -7.75 6.44 -8.89
C ASP A 174 -7.58 7.89 -9.39
N ARG A 175 -7.89 8.87 -8.53
CA ARG A 175 -7.66 10.30 -8.84
C ARG A 175 -6.18 10.62 -9.01
N LEU A 176 -5.31 10.11 -8.15
CA LEU A 176 -3.87 10.28 -8.29
C LEU A 176 -3.35 9.66 -9.58
N TYR A 177 -3.84 8.48 -9.95
CA TYR A 177 -3.46 7.81 -11.20
C TYR A 177 -3.81 8.62 -12.44
N GLU A 178 -4.90 9.39 -12.42
CA GLU A 178 -5.32 10.25 -13.53
C GLU A 178 -4.47 11.51 -13.66
N ILE A 179 -4.01 12.10 -12.56
CA ILE A 179 -3.35 13.41 -12.55
C ILE A 179 -1.82 13.35 -12.58
N VAL A 180 -1.22 12.21 -12.27
CA VAL A 180 0.22 11.96 -12.33
C VAL A 180 0.54 11.16 -13.60
#